data_87abe522922484261c27264d92ed8267
#
_entry.id   87abe522922484261c27264d92ed8267
#
_cell.length_a   1.000
_cell.length_b   1.000
_cell.length_c   1.000
_cell.angle_alpha   90.00
_cell.angle_beta   90.00
_cell.angle_gamma   90.00
#
_symmetry.space_group_name_H-M   'P 1'
#
loop_
_entity.id
_entity.type
_entity.pdbx_description
1 polymer ?
#
loop_
_entity_poly.entity_id
_entity_poly.type
_entity_poly.pdbx_seq_one_letter_code
_entity_poly.pdbx_strand_id
1 'polypeptide(L)'
;MKRMRVDSAQIKLGSRFQPALNVVEYISTKKGDAERGPMVRMNGSEARFRLLQDGELVWVQGPRRHELAELMIDESIAQGHVALRDVAGVTVSESVTVSKPDLDTPAGKRHFG
;
A
#
# COMPACT_ATOMS: atom_id res chain seq x y z
N MET A 1 14.51 26.21 -16.38
CA MET A 1 14.41 25.87 -16.30
C MET A 1 14.05 25.31 -16.40
N LYS A 2 14.14 24.84 -16.34
CA LYS A 2 13.88 24.26 -16.37
C LYS A 2 13.56 23.65 -15.90
N ARG A 3 13.56 23.39 -15.55
CA ARG A 3 13.21 22.82 -15.02
C ARG A 3 12.41 22.55 -14.80
N MET A 4 12.11 22.65 -14.62
CA MET A 4 11.38 22.27 -14.33
C MET A 4 10.52 22.05 -14.71
N ARG A 5 10.24 21.99 -15.52
CA ARG A 5 9.45 21.66 -15.90
C ARG A 5 8.97 20.64 -15.93
N VAL A 6 8.97 20.29 -16.41
CA VAL A 6 8.87 19.01 -16.15
C VAL A 6 8.02 18.82 -15.02
N ASP A 7 7.94 19.70 -14.25
CA ASP A 7 7.32 19.54 -13.01
C ASP A 7 5.87 19.37 -13.07
N SER A 8 5.18 19.95 -13.98
CA SER A 8 3.74 19.76 -13.96
C SER A 8 3.40 18.34 -14.32
N ALA A 9 4.14 17.75 -15.21
CA ALA A 9 3.87 16.35 -15.50
C ALA A 9 4.21 15.51 -14.29
N GLN A 10 5.24 15.87 -13.60
CA GLN A 10 5.60 15.11 -12.45
C GLN A 10 4.60 15.24 -11.35
N ILE A 11 4.04 16.39 -11.18
CA ILE A 11 3.02 16.54 -10.19
C ILE A 11 1.84 15.66 -10.50
N LYS A 12 1.47 15.63 -11.74
CA LYS A 12 0.37 14.81 -12.12
C LYS A 12 0.67 13.36 -11.86
N LEU A 13 1.89 12.96 -12.08
CA LEU A 13 2.25 11.59 -11.86
C LEU A 13 2.73 11.35 -10.45
N GLY A 14 2.76 12.38 -9.63
CA GLY A 14 3.31 12.25 -8.29
C GLY A 14 2.66 11.18 -7.49
N SER A 15 1.36 11.01 -7.65
CA SER A 15 0.68 9.98 -6.89
C SER A 15 1.14 8.60 -7.31
N ARG A 16 1.71 8.48 -8.49
CA ARG A 16 2.21 7.19 -8.94
C ARG A 16 3.63 6.94 -8.51
N PHE A 17 4.30 7.99 -8.06
CA PHE A 17 5.68 7.87 -7.67
C PHE A 17 5.84 7.98 -6.18
N GLN A 18 4.86 7.49 -5.46
CA GLN A 18 4.96 7.47 -4.02
C GLN A 18 6.12 6.57 -3.61
N PRO A 19 6.90 6.99 -2.63
CA PRO A 19 8.04 6.19 -2.23
C PRO A 19 7.63 4.84 -1.72
N ALA A 20 8.47 3.86 -1.93
CA ALA A 20 8.24 2.53 -1.36
C ALA A 20 8.33 2.61 0.15
N LEU A 21 7.67 1.67 0.79
CA LEU A 21 7.61 1.62 2.25
C LEU A 21 8.37 0.41 2.74
N ASN A 22 9.13 0.59 3.81
CA ASN A 22 9.90 -0.49 4.40
C ASN A 22 9.03 -1.33 5.31
N VAL A 23 9.13 -2.63 5.15
CA VAL A 23 8.39 -3.56 6.00
C VAL A 23 9.20 -3.73 7.29
N VAL A 24 8.67 -3.23 8.39
CA VAL A 24 9.36 -3.29 9.68
C VAL A 24 8.83 -4.39 10.58
N GLU A 25 7.68 -4.96 10.25
CA GLU A 25 7.10 -6.01 11.07
C GLU A 25 6.23 -6.88 10.16
N TYR A 26 6.28 -8.18 10.39
CA TYR A 26 5.46 -9.11 9.63
C TYR A 26 4.86 -10.13 10.58
N ILE A 27 3.56 -10.34 10.49
CA ILE A 27 2.83 -11.32 11.28
C ILE A 27 2.21 -12.33 10.35
N SER A 28 2.46 -13.60 10.62
CA SER A 28 1.83 -14.68 9.89
C SER A 28 0.86 -15.35 10.84
N THR A 29 -0.40 -15.33 10.51
CA THR A 29 -1.42 -15.89 11.40
C THR A 29 -1.63 -17.36 11.13
N LYS A 30 -2.23 -18.03 12.11
CA LYS A 30 -2.51 -19.45 12.04
C LYS A 30 -3.99 -19.68 12.05
N LYS A 31 -4.36 -20.86 11.59
CA LYS A 31 -5.75 -21.26 11.64
C LYS A 31 -6.23 -21.16 13.07
N GLY A 32 -7.33 -20.52 13.28
CA GLY A 32 -7.88 -20.34 14.63
C GLY A 32 -7.62 -18.99 15.23
N ASP A 33 -6.68 -18.22 14.66
CA ASP A 33 -6.48 -16.87 15.16
C ASP A 33 -7.73 -16.04 14.96
N ALA A 34 -8.03 -15.20 15.94
CA ALA A 34 -9.24 -14.39 15.88
C ALA A 34 -9.21 -13.40 14.72
N GLU A 35 -8.05 -12.83 14.47
CA GLU A 35 -7.89 -11.90 13.38
C GLU A 35 -6.86 -12.43 12.43
N ARG A 36 -7.21 -12.52 11.19
CA ARG A 36 -6.33 -13.06 10.16
C ARG A 36 -6.63 -12.42 8.84
N GLY A 37 -5.78 -12.71 7.88
CA GLY A 37 -5.95 -12.22 6.53
C GLY A 37 -5.04 -11.05 6.25
N PRO A 38 -4.91 -10.70 4.98
CA PRO A 38 -3.96 -9.66 4.59
C PRO A 38 -4.33 -8.31 5.16
N MET A 39 -3.36 -7.67 5.80
CA MET A 39 -3.53 -6.35 6.38
C MET A 39 -2.23 -5.59 6.30
N VAL A 40 -2.32 -4.28 6.08
CA VAL A 40 -1.17 -3.39 6.12
C VAL A 40 -1.48 -2.27 7.09
N ARG A 41 -0.53 -2.01 8.01
CA ARG A 41 -0.66 -0.92 8.95
C ARG A 41 0.34 0.16 8.60
N MET A 42 -0.09 1.41 8.67
CA MET A 42 0.79 2.53 8.38
C MET A 42 0.35 3.76 9.16
N ASN A 43 1.26 4.70 9.24
CA ASN A 43 1.01 5.98 9.89
C ASN A 43 -0.09 6.74 9.14
N GLY A 44 -0.87 7.50 9.87
CA GLY A 44 -1.95 8.26 9.24
C GLY A 44 -1.46 9.27 8.22
N SER A 45 -0.28 9.86 8.43
CA SER A 45 0.26 10.78 7.44
C SER A 45 0.58 10.06 6.13
N GLU A 46 1.11 8.86 6.23
CA GLU A 46 1.39 8.08 5.02
C GLU A 46 0.10 7.76 4.27
N ALA A 47 -0.92 7.39 5.02
CA ALA A 47 -2.20 7.06 4.38
C ALA A 47 -2.78 8.28 3.69
N ARG A 48 -2.74 9.43 4.35
CA ARG A 48 -3.28 10.66 3.76
C ARG A 48 -2.50 11.06 2.51
N PHE A 49 -1.18 10.92 2.56
CA PHE A 49 -0.35 11.23 1.41
C PHE A 49 -0.75 10.38 0.20
N ARG A 50 -1.19 9.17 0.45
CA ARG A 50 -1.60 8.24 -0.60
C ARG A 50 -3.10 8.25 -0.85
N LEU A 51 -3.83 9.13 -0.18
CA LEU A 51 -5.27 9.26 -0.31
C LEU A 51 -5.99 7.97 0.09
N LEU A 52 -5.49 7.34 1.13
CA LEU A 52 -6.06 6.09 1.63
C LEU A 52 -6.75 6.33 2.95
N GLN A 53 -7.79 5.56 3.22
CA GLN A 53 -8.56 5.67 4.44
C GLN A 53 -8.50 4.39 5.24
N ASP A 54 -8.60 4.54 6.55
CA ASP A 54 -8.62 3.41 7.45
C ASP A 54 -9.74 2.45 7.06
N GLY A 55 -9.41 1.19 7.01
CA GLY A 55 -10.40 0.15 6.73
C GLY A 55 -10.60 -0.19 5.27
N GLU A 56 -10.03 0.60 4.35
CA GLU A 56 -10.28 0.29 2.95
C GLU A 56 -9.31 -0.78 2.45
N LEU A 57 -9.68 -1.43 1.38
CA LEU A 57 -8.80 -2.40 0.75
C LEU A 57 -7.81 -1.68 -0.15
N VAL A 58 -6.56 -2.09 -0.09
CA VAL A 58 -5.50 -1.47 -0.87
C VAL A 58 -4.66 -2.56 -1.50
N TRP A 59 -3.98 -2.21 -2.58
CA TRP A 59 -3.00 -3.09 -3.18
C TRP A 59 -1.68 -2.94 -2.42
N VAL A 60 -1.12 -4.06 -2.01
CA VAL A 60 0.24 -4.11 -1.47
C VAL A 60 1.07 -4.85 -2.48
N GLN A 61 2.00 -4.16 -3.10
CA GLN A 61 2.84 -4.76 -4.12
C GLN A 61 4.25 -4.93 -3.59
N GLY A 62 4.67 -6.17 -3.45
CA GLY A 62 6.01 -6.49 -3.01
C GLY A 62 6.89 -6.88 -4.17
N PRO A 63 8.07 -7.39 -3.87
CA PRO A 63 9.02 -7.73 -4.94
C PRO A 63 8.58 -8.90 -5.80
N ARG A 64 7.71 -9.76 -5.31
CA ARG A 64 7.36 -10.98 -6.03
C ARG A 64 5.93 -11.04 -6.49
N ARG A 65 5.04 -10.37 -5.78
CA ARG A 65 3.62 -10.44 -6.11
C ARG A 65 2.89 -9.29 -5.43
N HIS A 66 1.62 -9.15 -5.74
CA HIS A 66 0.80 -8.15 -5.10
C HIS A 66 -0.44 -8.81 -4.54
N GLU A 67 -1.03 -8.15 -3.57
CA GLU A 67 -2.18 -8.71 -2.88
C GLU A 67 -3.04 -7.59 -2.35
N LEU A 68 -4.34 -7.82 -2.28
CA LEU A 68 -5.22 -6.88 -1.61
C LEU A 68 -5.14 -7.09 -0.12
N ALA A 69 -5.08 -6.01 0.64
CA ALA A 69 -5.00 -6.07 2.08
C ALA A 69 -5.85 -4.96 2.67
N GLU A 70 -6.31 -5.18 3.88
CA GLU A 70 -7.06 -4.15 4.59
C GLU A 70 -6.09 -3.17 5.21
N LEU A 71 -6.35 -1.88 5.04
CA LEU A 71 -5.50 -0.85 5.62
C LEU A 71 -5.95 -0.54 7.03
N MET A 72 -5.00 -0.47 7.94
CA MET A 72 -5.27 -0.04 9.30
C MET A 72 -4.30 1.08 9.64
N ILE A 73 -4.85 2.20 10.12
CA ILE A 73 -4.00 3.30 10.55
C ILE A 73 -3.42 2.96 11.92
N ASP A 74 -2.13 3.15 12.06
CA ASP A 74 -1.45 2.81 13.31
C ASP A 74 -0.35 3.86 13.52
N GLU A 75 -0.59 4.77 14.43
CA GLU A 75 0.33 5.88 14.62
C GLU A 75 1.65 5.46 15.26
N SER A 76 1.75 4.24 15.74
CA SER A 76 3.01 3.76 16.25
C SER A 76 3.99 3.39 15.14
N ILE A 77 3.50 3.30 13.91
CA ILE A 77 4.35 3.01 12.76
C ILE A 77 4.92 4.32 12.25
N ALA A 78 6.24 4.39 12.10
CA ALA A 78 6.86 5.62 11.62
C ALA A 78 6.56 5.83 10.13
N GLN A 79 6.64 7.07 9.71
CA GLN A 79 6.47 7.37 8.29
C GLN A 79 7.55 6.64 7.51
N GLY A 80 7.20 6.18 6.33
CA GLY A 80 8.11 5.43 5.49
C GLY A 80 8.12 3.93 5.78
N HIS A 81 7.38 3.49 6.80
CA HIS A 81 7.36 2.11 7.23
C HIS A 81 5.95 1.54 7.19
N VAL A 82 5.87 0.23 7.14
CA VAL A 82 4.59 -0.47 7.26
C VAL A 82 4.80 -1.75 8.05
N ALA A 83 3.73 -2.22 8.66
CA ALA A 83 3.67 -3.55 9.25
C ALA A 83 2.68 -4.36 8.43
N LEU A 84 2.99 -5.61 8.18
CA LEU A 84 2.14 -6.45 7.34
C LEU A 84 1.66 -7.67 8.11
N ARG A 85 0.50 -8.15 7.73
CA ARG A 85 -0.04 -9.42 8.23
C ARG A 85 -0.53 -10.21 7.04
N ASP A 86 -0.06 -11.43 6.92
CA ASP A 86 -0.54 -12.39 5.91
C ASP A 86 -0.47 -11.90 4.47
N VAL A 87 0.57 -11.13 4.14
CA VAL A 87 0.81 -10.70 2.77
C VAL A 87 1.92 -11.57 2.22
N ALA A 88 1.58 -12.48 1.33
CA ALA A 88 2.53 -13.47 0.85
C ALA A 88 3.63 -12.84 0.01
N GLY A 89 4.80 -13.45 0.07
CA GLY A 89 5.89 -13.06 -0.82
C GLY A 89 6.69 -11.85 -0.37
N VAL A 90 6.53 -11.41 0.87
CA VAL A 90 7.27 -10.25 1.39
C VAL A 90 7.85 -10.61 2.74
N THR A 91 9.03 -10.12 3.03
CA THR A 91 9.63 -10.31 4.35
C THR A 91 10.04 -8.97 4.93
N VAL A 92 10.35 -9.00 6.23
CA VAL A 92 10.83 -7.82 6.93
C VAL A 92 12.08 -7.31 6.24
N SER A 93 12.22 -6.01 6.17
CA SER A 93 13.30 -5.29 5.52
C SER A 93 13.15 -5.14 4.03
N GLU A 94 12.19 -5.81 3.43
CA GLU A 94 11.89 -5.56 2.02
C GLU A 94 10.99 -4.35 1.91
N SER A 95 10.79 -3.89 0.70
CA SER A 95 9.96 -2.72 0.44
C SER A 95 8.72 -3.10 -0.33
N VAL A 96 7.64 -2.38 -0.06
CA VAL A 96 6.39 -2.56 -0.80
C VAL A 96 5.86 -1.21 -1.23
N THR A 97 5.02 -1.21 -2.23
CA THR A 97 4.21 -0.03 -2.55
C THR A 97 2.78 -0.33 -2.18
N VAL A 98 2.09 0.70 -1.72
CA VAL A 98 0.70 0.56 -1.29
C VAL A 98 -0.11 1.58 -2.06
N SER A 99 -1.13 1.12 -2.75
CA SER A 99 -1.91 2.00 -3.60
C SER A 99 -3.38 1.65 -3.56
N LYS A 100 -4.18 2.62 -3.92
CA LYS A 100 -5.61 2.44 -3.97
C LYS A 100 -5.98 1.63 -5.20
N PRO A 101 -6.86 0.65 -5.07
CA PRO A 101 -7.34 -0.04 -6.26
C PRO A 101 -8.05 0.94 -7.15
N ASP A 102 -7.86 0.77 -8.46
CA ASP A 102 -8.52 1.63 -9.41
C ASP A 102 -9.89 1.09 -9.70
N LEU A 103 -10.84 1.48 -8.89
CA LEU A 103 -12.19 0.97 -9.03
C LEU A 103 -12.98 1.66 -10.11
N ASP A 104 -12.42 2.70 -10.66
CA ASP A 104 -13.08 3.38 -11.74
C ASP A 104 -12.74 2.80 -13.07
N THR A 105 -11.74 1.98 -13.14
CA THR A 105 -11.49 1.41 -14.41
C THR A 105 -12.59 0.47 -14.64
N PRO A 106 -12.92 0.37 -15.82
CA PRO A 106 -13.92 -0.56 -16.18
C PRO A 106 -13.32 -1.87 -16.09
N ALA A 107 -12.67 -2.08 -15.16
CA ALA A 107 -12.13 -3.32 -14.99
C ALA A 107 -13.18 -4.14 -14.81
N GLY A 108 -13.91 -3.60 -14.04
CA GLY A 108 -15.01 -4.23 -14.00
C GLY A 108 -15.41 -4.21 -15.36
N LYS A 109 -15.05 -3.33 -16.05
CA LYS A 109 -15.46 -3.32 -17.29
C LYS A 109 -14.48 -3.92 -18.02
N ARG A 110 -13.57 -4.11 -17.52
CA ARG A 110 -12.67 -4.64 -18.21
C ARG A 110 -12.54 -5.93 -17.94
N HIS A 111 -12.78 -6.18 -17.43
CA HIS A 111 -12.70 -7.18 -17.25
C HIS A 111 -13.37 -7.82 -16.79
N PHE A 112 -13.70 -7.70 -16.66
CA PHE A 112 -14.31 -8.10 -16.35
C PHE A 112 -14.89 -8.23 -16.76
N GLY A 113 -14.74 -7.90 -16.99
CA GLY A 113 -15.39 -8.19 -17.60
C GLY A 113 -15.40 -8.02 -17.86
#